data_76a7e300a95346c07e5c895d26e77a58
#
_entry.id   76a7e300a95346c07e5c895d26e77a58
#
_cell.length_a   1.000
_cell.length_b   1.000
_cell.length_c   1.000
_cell.angle_alpha   90.00
_cell.angle_beta   90.00
_cell.angle_gamma   90.00
#
_symmetry.space_group_name_H-M   'P 1'
#
loop_
_entity.id
_entity.type
_entity.pdbx_description
1 polymer ?
#
loop_
_entity_poly.entity_id
_entity_poly.type
_entity_poly.pdbx_seq_one_letter_code
_entity_poly.pdbx_strand_id
1 'polypeptide(L)'
;MAIITKKLQNIGISALENYSFLLTELIAEQPGIYALYKGDDLYYIGKAVDLKRRLGQHLKDRHHKKWDKFSLFIVNNEKHIGDLESLLVTICEPKGNRQHPRGKAVNLESDFKKRIDTYRQEQDALLFGRKPGAPARKTISLQTVYKGEKYTAKLLPNGNIVFNKKTFSSPSAAASAITKNNVNGLLFWKGKDKKASYSL
;
A
#
# COMPACT_ATOMS: atom_id res chain seq x y z
N MET A 1 -15.31 -10.49 19.29
CA MET A 1 -15.44 -11.89 18.81
C MET A 1 -14.54 -12.05 17.59
N ALA A 2 -13.71 -13.11 17.50
CA ALA A 2 -12.80 -13.28 16.36
C ALA A 2 -13.58 -13.66 15.09
N ILE A 3 -13.24 -13.06 13.95
CA ILE A 3 -13.86 -13.37 12.65
C ILE A 3 -13.45 -14.78 12.21
N ILE A 4 -12.16 -15.14 12.39
CA ILE A 4 -11.61 -16.46 12.10
C ILE A 4 -11.59 -17.27 13.39
N THR A 5 -12.26 -18.40 13.41
CA THR A 5 -12.38 -19.28 14.59
C THR A 5 -11.34 -20.39 14.61
N LYS A 6 -11.01 -20.95 13.44
CA LYS A 6 -10.00 -22.00 13.27
C LYS A 6 -9.22 -21.75 11.98
N LYS A 7 -7.97 -22.20 11.94
CA LYS A 7 -7.14 -22.13 10.75
C LYS A 7 -6.28 -23.38 10.59
N LEU A 8 -6.01 -23.71 9.34
CA LEU A 8 -5.05 -24.74 8.93
C LEU A 8 -4.19 -24.12 7.82
N GLN A 9 -2.89 -24.06 7.95
CA GLN A 9 -2.05 -23.29 7.04
C GLN A 9 -0.91 -24.12 6.44
N ASN A 10 -0.58 -23.82 5.15
CA ASN A 10 0.54 -24.41 4.41
C ASN A 10 0.56 -25.96 4.36
N ILE A 11 -0.59 -26.55 4.18
CA ILE A 11 -0.76 -27.99 4.10
C ILE A 11 -0.56 -28.46 2.67
N GLY A 12 0.30 -29.45 2.48
CA GLY A 12 0.54 -30.05 1.17
C GLY A 12 -0.70 -30.77 0.61
N ILE A 13 -0.85 -30.76 -0.72
CA ILE A 13 -1.96 -31.38 -1.44
C ILE A 13 -2.11 -32.89 -1.11
N SER A 14 -0.98 -33.57 -0.78
CA SER A 14 -0.95 -34.98 -0.38
C SER A 14 -1.82 -35.27 0.86
N ALA A 15 -2.00 -34.28 1.73
CA ALA A 15 -2.89 -34.44 2.90
C ALA A 15 -4.36 -34.56 2.46
N LEU A 16 -4.77 -33.84 1.42
CA LEU A 16 -6.10 -33.93 0.86
C LEU A 16 -6.32 -35.24 0.10
N GLU A 17 -5.28 -35.76 -0.56
CA GLU A 17 -5.33 -37.02 -1.32
C GLU A 17 -5.29 -38.27 -0.41
N ASN A 18 -4.39 -38.28 0.58
CA ASN A 18 -4.10 -39.46 1.39
C ASN A 18 -4.85 -39.51 2.73
N TYR A 19 -5.21 -38.33 3.29
CA TYR A 19 -5.81 -38.20 4.62
C TYR A 19 -7.13 -37.43 4.59
N SER A 20 -7.88 -37.58 3.49
CA SER A 20 -9.16 -36.88 3.26
C SER A 20 -10.17 -37.09 4.38
N PHE A 21 -10.17 -38.26 5.03
CA PHE A 21 -11.06 -38.57 6.14
C PHE A 21 -10.78 -37.72 7.38
N LEU A 22 -9.50 -37.48 7.74
CA LEU A 22 -9.14 -36.60 8.85
C LEU A 22 -9.54 -35.15 8.58
N LEU A 23 -9.35 -34.69 7.33
CA LEU A 23 -9.84 -33.37 6.95
C LEU A 23 -11.37 -33.26 7.03
N THR A 24 -12.09 -34.33 6.71
CA THR A 24 -13.55 -34.35 6.85
C THR A 24 -13.99 -34.10 8.29
N GLU A 25 -13.37 -34.76 9.25
CA GLU A 25 -13.68 -34.59 10.68
C GLU A 25 -13.42 -33.14 11.16
N LEU A 26 -12.42 -32.47 10.59
CA LEU A 26 -12.00 -31.13 11.01
C LEU A 26 -12.77 -29.99 10.33
N ILE A 27 -13.14 -30.16 9.04
CA ILE A 27 -13.59 -29.05 8.18
C ILE A 27 -14.81 -29.36 7.30
N ALA A 28 -15.46 -30.53 7.43
CA ALA A 28 -16.70 -30.77 6.70
C ALA A 28 -17.78 -29.77 7.13
N GLU A 29 -18.55 -29.29 6.14
CA GLU A 29 -19.65 -28.34 6.36
C GLU A 29 -19.23 -27.04 7.06
N GLN A 30 -17.90 -26.76 7.11
CA GLN A 30 -17.41 -25.51 7.68
C GLN A 30 -17.27 -24.44 6.60
N PRO A 31 -17.91 -23.28 6.80
CA PRO A 31 -17.79 -22.15 5.90
C PRO A 31 -16.50 -21.38 6.14
N GLY A 32 -15.95 -20.81 5.08
CA GLY A 32 -14.73 -20.03 5.24
C GLY A 32 -14.05 -19.61 3.94
N ILE A 33 -12.82 -19.20 4.13
CA ILE A 33 -11.91 -18.80 3.06
C ILE A 33 -10.79 -19.81 2.93
N TYR A 34 -10.35 -20.07 1.72
CA TYR A 34 -9.18 -20.88 1.45
C TYR A 34 -8.24 -20.18 0.49
N ALA A 35 -6.96 -20.50 0.63
CA ALA A 35 -5.90 -20.04 -0.24
C ALA A 35 -5.16 -21.25 -0.81
N LEU A 36 -4.88 -21.23 -2.11
CA LEU A 36 -4.09 -22.24 -2.82
C LEU A 36 -2.75 -21.62 -3.21
N TYR A 37 -1.67 -22.39 -3.06
CA TYR A 37 -0.31 -21.93 -3.36
C TYR A 37 0.36 -22.85 -4.37
N LYS A 38 1.30 -22.28 -5.13
CA LYS A 38 2.26 -23.02 -5.94
C LYS A 38 3.68 -22.72 -5.42
N GLY A 39 4.29 -23.68 -4.75
CA GLY A 39 5.46 -23.39 -3.92
C GLY A 39 5.10 -22.42 -2.81
N ASP A 40 5.77 -21.27 -2.79
CA ASP A 40 5.48 -20.21 -1.82
C ASP A 40 4.61 -19.07 -2.40
N ASP A 41 4.30 -19.14 -3.70
CA ASP A 41 3.46 -18.14 -4.37
C ASP A 41 1.97 -18.39 -4.13
N LEU A 42 1.25 -17.37 -3.70
CA LEU A 42 -0.19 -17.38 -3.59
C LEU A 42 -0.81 -17.44 -5.01
N TYR A 43 -1.45 -18.55 -5.32
CA TYR A 43 -2.03 -18.79 -6.63
C TYR A 43 -3.50 -18.39 -6.72
N TYR A 44 -4.30 -18.72 -5.69
CA TYR A 44 -5.75 -18.50 -5.72
C TYR A 44 -6.31 -18.29 -4.33
N ILE A 45 -7.30 -17.41 -4.20
CA ILE A 45 -8.11 -17.23 -3.00
C ILE A 45 -9.57 -17.49 -3.38
N GLY A 46 -10.30 -18.19 -2.52
CA GLY A 46 -11.72 -18.43 -2.71
C GLY A 46 -12.46 -18.61 -1.39
N LYS A 47 -13.78 -18.60 -1.51
CA LYS A 47 -14.71 -18.86 -0.41
C LYS A 47 -15.52 -20.14 -0.64
N ALA A 48 -16.00 -20.73 0.42
CA ALA A 48 -16.92 -21.86 0.37
C ALA A 48 -17.79 -21.91 1.63
N VAL A 49 -18.99 -22.41 1.49
CA VAL A 49 -19.84 -22.83 2.62
C VAL A 49 -19.44 -24.21 3.14
N ASP A 50 -18.80 -25.00 2.31
CA ASP A 50 -18.16 -26.27 2.66
C ASP A 50 -16.75 -26.30 2.05
N LEU A 51 -15.77 -26.02 2.90
CA LEU A 51 -14.35 -25.93 2.53
C LEU A 51 -13.80 -27.27 2.02
N LYS A 52 -14.17 -28.39 2.64
CA LYS A 52 -13.69 -29.72 2.25
C LYS A 52 -14.16 -30.09 0.84
N ARG A 53 -15.46 -29.94 0.57
CA ARG A 53 -16.04 -30.21 -0.74
C ARG A 53 -15.42 -29.31 -1.83
N ARG A 54 -15.20 -28.04 -1.51
CA ARG A 54 -14.62 -27.09 -2.46
C ARG A 54 -13.17 -27.41 -2.82
N LEU A 55 -12.34 -27.76 -1.87
CA LEU A 55 -10.96 -28.20 -2.13
C LEU A 55 -10.93 -29.47 -3.00
N GLY A 56 -11.81 -30.44 -2.72
CA GLY A 56 -11.93 -31.65 -3.54
C GLY A 56 -12.30 -31.37 -5.01
N GLN A 57 -13.10 -30.31 -5.26
CA GLN A 57 -13.42 -29.86 -6.63
C GLN A 57 -12.17 -29.35 -7.35
N HIS A 58 -11.26 -28.63 -6.65
CA HIS A 58 -10.03 -28.08 -7.25
C HIS A 58 -9.00 -29.14 -7.66
N LEU A 59 -9.14 -30.36 -7.20
CA LEU A 59 -8.35 -31.49 -7.73
C LEU A 59 -8.75 -31.90 -9.15
N LYS A 60 -9.93 -31.48 -9.64
CA LYS A 60 -10.51 -31.94 -10.90
C LYS A 60 -10.90 -30.81 -11.85
N ASP A 61 -10.90 -29.55 -11.38
CA ASP A 61 -11.31 -28.40 -12.19
C ASP A 61 -10.12 -27.70 -12.88
N ARG A 62 -10.35 -26.49 -13.40
CA ARG A 62 -9.35 -25.67 -14.09
C ARG A 62 -8.09 -25.35 -13.25
N HIS A 63 -8.12 -25.55 -11.94
CA HIS A 63 -7.02 -25.33 -11.02
C HIS A 63 -6.16 -26.58 -10.80
N HIS A 64 -6.59 -27.72 -11.35
CA HIS A 64 -5.84 -28.98 -11.26
C HIS A 64 -4.37 -28.80 -11.65
N LYS A 65 -3.44 -29.34 -10.86
CA LYS A 65 -1.97 -29.25 -11.02
C LYS A 65 -1.37 -27.84 -10.95
N LYS A 66 -2.16 -26.80 -10.66
CA LYS A 66 -1.68 -25.41 -10.57
C LYS A 66 -1.36 -24.99 -9.16
N TRP A 67 -1.55 -25.86 -8.19
CA TRP A 67 -1.27 -25.65 -6.77
C TRP A 67 -0.76 -26.94 -6.14
N ASP A 68 -0.05 -26.81 -5.02
CA ASP A 68 0.57 -27.93 -4.30
C ASP A 68 0.41 -27.81 -2.77
N LYS A 69 0.00 -26.66 -2.27
CA LYS A 69 -0.31 -26.40 -0.86
C LYS A 69 -1.60 -25.61 -0.74
N PHE A 70 -2.25 -25.72 0.42
CA PHE A 70 -3.43 -24.93 0.74
C PHE A 70 -3.45 -24.44 2.18
N SER A 71 -4.21 -23.38 2.43
CA SER A 71 -4.57 -22.89 3.75
C SER A 71 -6.07 -22.70 3.85
N LEU A 72 -6.61 -22.90 5.05
CA LEU A 72 -8.04 -22.78 5.38
C LEU A 72 -8.23 -21.85 6.57
N PHE A 73 -9.30 -21.08 6.50
CA PHE A 73 -9.71 -20.15 7.55
C PHE A 73 -11.22 -20.28 7.75
N ILE A 74 -11.64 -20.91 8.85
CA ILE A 74 -13.06 -21.06 9.19
C ILE A 74 -13.56 -19.73 9.75
N VAL A 75 -14.64 -19.24 9.17
CA VAL A 75 -15.22 -17.93 9.48
C VAL A 75 -16.48 -18.12 10.33
N ASN A 76 -16.55 -17.40 11.45
CA ASN A 76 -17.65 -17.51 12.41
C ASN A 76 -19.02 -17.10 11.85
N ASN A 77 -19.05 -16.15 10.92
CA ASN A 77 -20.28 -15.65 10.34
C ASN A 77 -20.16 -15.60 8.79
N GLU A 78 -20.99 -16.39 8.14
CA GLU A 78 -21.02 -16.49 6.67
C GLU A 78 -21.25 -15.18 5.96
N LYS A 79 -21.93 -14.21 6.58
CA LYS A 79 -22.18 -12.87 6.01
C LYS A 79 -20.87 -12.12 5.68
N HIS A 80 -19.78 -12.39 6.40
CA HIS A 80 -18.50 -11.74 6.18
C HIS A 80 -17.61 -12.42 5.14
N ILE A 81 -17.94 -13.64 4.73
CA ILE A 81 -17.06 -14.42 3.83
C ILE A 81 -16.88 -13.73 2.48
N GLY A 82 -17.96 -13.14 1.94
CA GLY A 82 -17.91 -12.42 0.67
C GLY A 82 -17.00 -11.20 0.70
N ASP A 83 -17.12 -10.41 1.75
CA ASP A 83 -16.32 -9.17 1.92
C ASP A 83 -14.85 -9.50 2.17
N LEU A 84 -14.58 -10.52 2.99
CA LEU A 84 -13.23 -11.00 3.26
C LEU A 84 -12.54 -11.55 2.00
N GLU A 85 -13.24 -12.39 1.20
CA GLU A 85 -12.71 -12.85 -0.08
C GLU A 85 -12.39 -11.68 -1.00
N SER A 86 -13.34 -10.76 -1.17
CA SER A 86 -13.19 -9.58 -2.02
C SER A 86 -11.98 -8.73 -1.62
N LEU A 87 -11.83 -8.47 -0.34
CA LEU A 87 -10.70 -7.70 0.20
C LEU A 87 -9.38 -8.41 -0.07
N LEU A 88 -9.29 -9.69 0.24
CA LEU A 88 -8.07 -10.49 0.07
C LEU A 88 -7.68 -10.63 -1.40
N VAL A 89 -8.64 -10.86 -2.31
CA VAL A 89 -8.37 -10.94 -3.75
C VAL A 89 -7.89 -9.58 -4.28
N THR A 90 -8.47 -8.47 -3.79
CA THR A 90 -8.06 -7.11 -4.20
C THR A 90 -6.66 -6.75 -3.72
N ILE A 91 -6.27 -7.16 -2.50
CA ILE A 91 -4.95 -6.85 -1.94
C ILE A 91 -3.86 -7.74 -2.53
N CYS A 92 -4.14 -9.06 -2.67
CA CYS A 92 -3.13 -10.05 -3.03
C CYS A 92 -3.03 -10.30 -4.54
N GLU A 93 -4.03 -9.93 -5.34
CA GLU A 93 -4.12 -10.09 -6.80
C GLU A 93 -3.63 -11.46 -7.31
N PRO A 94 -4.17 -12.61 -6.78
CA PRO A 94 -3.65 -13.92 -7.13
C PRO A 94 -3.90 -14.26 -8.60
N LYS A 95 -2.91 -14.81 -9.29
CA LYS A 95 -2.95 -15.12 -10.76
C LYS A 95 -4.08 -16.06 -11.16
N GLY A 96 -4.57 -16.90 -10.25
CA GLY A 96 -5.65 -17.86 -10.49
C GLY A 96 -7.05 -17.25 -10.41
N ASN A 97 -7.20 -16.07 -9.80
CA ASN A 97 -8.47 -15.35 -9.72
C ASN A 97 -8.68 -14.55 -11.00
N ARG A 98 -9.56 -15.04 -11.90
CA ARG A 98 -9.86 -14.38 -13.19
C ARG A 98 -10.76 -13.17 -13.08
N GLN A 99 -11.53 -13.08 -12.01
CA GLN A 99 -12.44 -11.96 -11.75
C GLN A 99 -12.00 -11.29 -10.46
N HIS A 100 -11.67 -10.03 -10.58
CA HIS A 100 -11.59 -9.16 -9.40
C HIS A 100 -13.00 -8.89 -8.90
N PRO A 101 -13.20 -8.75 -7.58
CA PRO A 101 -14.50 -8.39 -7.03
C PRO A 101 -15.03 -7.14 -7.71
N ARG A 102 -16.26 -7.19 -8.22
CA ARG A 102 -16.92 -6.06 -8.85
C ARG A 102 -17.34 -5.07 -7.74
N GLY A 103 -16.44 -4.23 -7.32
CA GLY A 103 -16.74 -3.09 -6.47
C GLY A 103 -16.60 -1.79 -7.25
N LYS A 104 -17.40 -0.77 -6.90
CA LYS A 104 -17.22 0.61 -7.38
C LYS A 104 -16.09 1.31 -6.59
N ALA A 105 -14.99 0.61 -6.30
CA ALA A 105 -13.84 1.24 -5.65
C ALA A 105 -13.26 2.29 -6.62
N VAL A 106 -13.25 3.52 -6.19
CA VAL A 106 -12.62 4.61 -6.95
C VAL A 106 -11.11 4.49 -6.76
N ASN A 107 -10.38 4.35 -7.86
CA ASN A 107 -8.91 4.40 -7.80
C ASN A 107 -8.49 5.86 -7.56
N LEU A 108 -7.99 6.14 -6.37
CA LEU A 108 -7.53 7.47 -5.96
C LEU A 108 -6.10 7.80 -6.41
N GLU A 109 -5.40 6.87 -7.07
CA GLU A 109 -3.99 7.04 -7.43
C GLU A 109 -3.76 8.24 -8.36
N SER A 110 -4.61 8.37 -9.39
CA SER A 110 -4.52 9.50 -10.34
C SER A 110 -4.80 10.85 -9.68
N ASP A 111 -5.79 10.89 -8.79
CA ASP A 111 -6.14 12.10 -8.05
C ASP A 111 -5.05 12.46 -7.04
N PHE A 112 -4.49 11.48 -6.38
CA PHE A 112 -3.37 11.67 -5.46
C PHE A 112 -2.13 12.21 -6.18
N LYS A 113 -1.78 11.63 -7.34
CA LYS A 113 -0.68 12.14 -8.18
C LYS A 113 -0.92 13.59 -8.61
N LYS A 114 -2.12 13.92 -9.11
CA LYS A 114 -2.48 15.30 -9.47
C LYS A 114 -2.36 16.27 -8.28
N ARG A 115 -2.82 15.88 -7.10
CA ARG A 115 -2.69 16.72 -5.90
C ARG A 115 -1.23 16.94 -5.50
N ILE A 116 -0.37 15.94 -5.63
CA ILE A 116 1.08 16.09 -5.42
C ILE A 116 1.66 17.09 -6.41
N ASP A 117 1.32 17.00 -7.70
CA ASP A 117 1.84 17.89 -8.72
C ASP A 117 1.35 19.32 -8.52
N THR A 118 0.07 19.52 -8.21
CA THR A 118 -0.48 20.83 -7.85
C THR A 118 0.24 21.41 -6.62
N TYR A 119 0.40 20.64 -5.57
CA TYR A 119 1.11 21.07 -4.37
C TYR A 119 2.56 21.47 -4.68
N ARG A 120 3.27 20.71 -5.51
CA ARG A 120 4.63 21.06 -5.96
C ARG A 120 4.66 22.37 -6.76
N GLN A 121 3.70 22.59 -7.65
CA GLN A 121 3.59 23.82 -8.43
C GLN A 121 3.31 25.05 -7.54
N GLU A 122 2.42 24.90 -6.56
CA GLU A 122 2.14 25.94 -5.57
C GLU A 122 3.37 26.28 -4.73
N GLN A 123 4.11 25.25 -4.30
CA GLN A 123 5.37 25.43 -3.59
C GLN A 123 6.40 26.19 -4.44
N ASP A 124 6.50 25.83 -5.71
CA ASP A 124 7.38 26.51 -6.64
C ASP A 124 6.98 27.99 -6.84
N ALA A 125 5.68 28.25 -6.95
CA ALA A 125 5.17 29.61 -7.07
C ALA A 125 5.47 30.45 -5.84
N LEU A 126 5.25 29.90 -4.65
CA LEU A 126 5.49 30.60 -3.37
C LEU A 126 6.98 30.85 -3.09
N LEU A 127 7.84 29.84 -3.33
CA LEU A 127 9.28 29.95 -3.07
C LEU A 127 9.99 30.82 -4.10
N PHE A 128 9.50 30.85 -5.32
CA PHE A 128 10.20 31.46 -6.47
C PHE A 128 9.43 32.55 -7.20
N GLY A 129 8.18 32.81 -6.80
CA GLY A 129 7.31 33.74 -7.49
C GLY A 129 7.02 33.34 -8.95
N ARG A 130 6.99 32.04 -9.25
CA ARG A 130 6.92 31.52 -10.63
C ARG A 130 5.53 31.07 -11.02
N LYS A 131 5.20 31.31 -12.31
CA LYS A 131 4.02 30.70 -12.95
C LYS A 131 4.32 29.24 -13.35
N PRO A 132 3.32 28.33 -13.36
CA PRO A 132 3.47 26.98 -13.91
C PRO A 132 4.04 27.03 -15.36
N GLY A 133 4.99 26.12 -15.65
CA GLY A 133 5.60 26.04 -17.01
C GLY A 133 6.83 26.90 -17.25
N ALA A 134 7.37 27.58 -16.25
CA ALA A 134 8.60 28.38 -16.41
C ALA A 134 9.85 27.48 -16.62
N PRO A 135 10.88 27.95 -17.42
CA PRO A 135 12.04 27.15 -17.81
C PRO A 135 12.94 26.73 -16.62
N ALA A 136 13.82 25.74 -16.86
CA ALA A 136 14.69 25.10 -15.87
C ALA A 136 15.44 26.09 -14.95
N ARG A 137 15.66 25.68 -13.73
CA ARG A 137 16.04 26.53 -12.59
C ARG A 137 17.52 26.63 -12.37
N LYS A 138 17.90 27.74 -11.69
CA LYS A 138 19.20 27.82 -11.01
C LYS A 138 19.02 27.26 -9.57
N THR A 139 20.09 26.66 -9.04
CA THR A 139 20.14 26.27 -7.62
C THR A 139 19.95 27.49 -6.72
N ILE A 140 19.08 27.40 -5.73
CA ILE A 140 18.76 28.49 -4.82
C ILE A 140 19.24 28.15 -3.40
N SER A 141 19.84 29.14 -2.75
CA SER A 141 20.22 29.01 -1.34
C SER A 141 19.03 29.34 -0.45
N LEU A 142 18.65 28.39 0.38
CA LEU A 142 17.62 28.54 1.42
C LEU A 142 18.30 28.76 2.76
N GLN A 143 17.66 29.52 3.65
CA GLN A 143 18.14 29.71 5.02
C GLN A 143 16.98 29.80 6.00
N THR A 144 17.24 29.40 7.24
CA THR A 144 16.29 29.52 8.35
C THR A 144 17.05 29.69 9.66
N VAL A 145 16.35 30.20 10.68
CA VAL A 145 16.83 30.20 12.07
C VAL A 145 15.86 29.37 12.89
N TYR A 146 16.37 28.34 13.56
CA TYR A 146 15.59 27.48 14.43
C TYR A 146 16.31 27.26 15.74
N LYS A 147 15.63 27.50 16.86
CA LYS A 147 16.22 27.45 18.25
C LYS A 147 17.53 28.24 18.41
N GLY A 148 17.60 29.39 17.75
CA GLY A 148 18.79 30.27 17.82
C GLY A 148 19.91 29.89 16.85
N GLU A 149 19.88 28.75 16.21
CA GLU A 149 20.86 28.30 15.23
C GLU A 149 20.43 28.61 13.80
N LYS A 150 21.42 28.96 12.95
CA LYS A 150 21.21 29.27 11.54
C LYS A 150 21.49 28.05 10.69
N TYR A 151 20.51 27.68 9.89
CA TYR A 151 20.60 26.55 8.94
C TYR A 151 20.56 27.08 7.49
N THR A 152 21.40 26.50 6.64
CA THR A 152 21.45 26.79 5.21
C THR A 152 21.30 25.52 4.40
N ALA A 153 20.51 25.56 3.32
CA ALA A 153 20.32 24.46 2.41
C ALA A 153 20.35 24.95 0.96
N LYS A 154 20.51 24.05 0.01
CA LYS A 154 20.43 24.34 -1.43
C LYS A 154 19.23 23.64 -2.02
N LEU A 155 18.35 24.38 -2.67
CA LEU A 155 17.27 23.84 -3.47
C LEU A 155 17.76 23.67 -4.90
N LEU A 156 17.76 22.43 -5.37
CA LEU A 156 18.22 22.05 -6.70
C LEU A 156 17.13 22.30 -7.77
N PRO A 157 17.50 22.36 -9.07
CA PRO A 157 16.54 22.52 -10.16
C PRO A 157 15.44 21.48 -10.24
N ASN A 158 15.69 20.26 -9.78
CA ASN A 158 14.74 19.15 -9.73
C ASN A 158 13.79 19.17 -8.52
N GLY A 159 13.86 20.21 -7.67
CA GLY A 159 13.02 20.34 -6.48
C GLY A 159 13.57 19.65 -5.23
N ASN A 160 14.68 18.91 -5.33
CA ASN A 160 15.34 18.33 -4.17
C ASN A 160 16.09 19.36 -3.34
N ILE A 161 16.20 19.15 -2.06
CA ILE A 161 16.95 20.00 -1.14
C ILE A 161 18.21 19.27 -0.65
N VAL A 162 19.35 19.93 -0.78
CA VAL A 162 20.62 19.47 -0.18
C VAL A 162 20.87 20.23 1.11
N PHE A 163 20.87 19.50 2.21
CA PHE A 163 21.19 20.00 3.53
C PHE A 163 22.19 19.08 4.21
N ASN A 164 23.27 19.62 4.75
CA ASN A 164 24.32 18.88 5.45
C ASN A 164 24.82 17.65 4.66
N LYS A 165 25.11 17.81 3.37
CA LYS A 165 25.54 16.79 2.39
C LYS A 165 24.52 15.66 2.12
N LYS A 166 23.31 15.76 2.66
CA LYS A 166 22.21 14.82 2.37
C LYS A 166 21.19 15.44 1.45
N THR A 167 20.63 14.63 0.57
CA THR A 167 19.57 15.06 -0.36
C THR A 167 18.21 14.62 0.15
N PHE A 168 17.25 15.55 0.16
CA PHE A 168 15.87 15.33 0.58
C PHE A 168 14.93 15.61 -0.59
N SER A 169 13.88 14.84 -0.71
CA SER A 169 12.91 14.92 -1.82
C SER A 169 11.94 16.12 -1.72
N SER A 170 11.90 16.81 -0.58
CA SER A 170 11.02 17.95 -0.36
C SER A 170 11.55 18.92 0.69
N PRO A 171 11.10 20.20 0.69
CA PRO A 171 11.39 21.17 1.75
C PRO A 171 10.98 20.69 3.14
N SER A 172 9.82 20.01 3.22
CA SER A 172 9.30 19.49 4.48
C SER A 172 10.18 18.36 5.03
N ALA A 173 10.65 17.44 4.18
CA ALA A 173 11.56 16.36 4.59
C ALA A 173 12.88 16.92 5.14
N ALA A 174 13.46 17.94 4.49
CA ALA A 174 14.68 18.60 4.96
C ALA A 174 14.46 19.35 6.29
N ALA A 175 13.32 20.02 6.44
CA ALA A 175 12.94 20.72 7.68
C ALA A 175 12.71 19.74 8.84
N SER A 176 12.04 18.62 8.59
CA SER A 176 11.80 17.57 9.60
C SER A 176 13.10 16.92 10.09
N ALA A 177 14.12 16.83 9.23
CA ALA A 177 15.45 16.35 9.65
C ALA A 177 16.11 17.25 10.70
N ILE A 178 15.79 18.56 10.70
CA ILE A 178 16.29 19.56 11.67
C ILE A 178 15.41 19.56 12.92
N THR A 179 14.09 19.67 12.74
CA THR A 179 13.15 19.91 13.82
C THR A 179 12.78 18.64 14.60
N LYS A 180 13.00 17.45 14.00
CA LYS A 180 12.53 16.13 14.46
C LYS A 180 11.00 16.00 14.53
N ASN A 181 10.26 16.94 13.96
CA ASN A 181 8.80 16.97 13.88
C ASN A 181 8.34 17.19 12.44
N ASN A 182 7.09 16.82 12.15
CA ASN A 182 6.46 17.18 10.89
C ASN A 182 6.19 18.69 10.87
N VAL A 183 6.82 19.38 9.91
CA VAL A 183 6.68 20.83 9.75
C VAL A 183 6.45 21.18 8.29
N ASN A 184 5.74 22.28 8.05
CA ASN A 184 5.62 22.83 6.70
C ASN A 184 6.97 23.42 6.26
N GLY A 185 7.63 22.72 5.34
CA GLY A 185 8.98 23.13 4.87
C GLY A 185 9.02 24.48 4.16
N LEU A 186 7.89 24.92 3.59
CA LEU A 186 7.80 26.23 2.94
C LEU A 186 7.87 27.37 3.94
N LEU A 187 7.18 27.20 5.06
CA LEU A 187 7.20 28.18 6.16
C LEU A 187 8.53 28.13 6.90
N PHE A 188 9.18 26.95 6.92
CA PHE A 188 10.46 26.76 7.60
C PHE A 188 11.64 27.39 6.83
N TRP A 189 11.71 27.16 5.51
CA TRP A 189 12.79 27.68 4.67
C TRP A 189 12.41 29.03 4.07
N LYS A 190 13.25 30.04 4.28
CA LYS A 190 13.09 31.35 3.63
C LYS A 190 14.13 31.50 2.53
N GLY A 191 13.74 31.99 1.37
CA GLY A 191 14.68 32.38 0.29
C GLY A 191 15.49 33.61 0.71
N LYS A 192 16.78 33.68 0.30
CA LYS A 192 17.64 34.82 0.59
C LYS A 192 17.10 36.16 0.05
N ASP A 193 16.29 36.12 -1.01
CA ASP A 193 15.94 37.29 -1.81
C ASP A 193 14.52 37.83 -1.60
N LYS A 194 13.78 37.36 -0.56
CA LYS A 194 12.48 37.98 -0.27
C LYS A 194 12.32 38.29 1.21
N LYS A 195 12.21 39.57 1.52
CA LYS A 195 11.43 40.08 2.65
C LYS A 195 9.99 39.65 2.40
N ALA A 196 9.61 38.44 2.82
CA ALA A 196 8.21 38.03 2.83
C ALA A 196 7.55 38.67 4.05
N SER A 197 7.00 39.87 3.85
CA SER A 197 5.95 40.39 4.72
C SER A 197 4.69 39.58 4.41
N TYR A 198 4.40 38.57 5.22
CA TYR A 198 3.04 38.07 5.32
C TYR A 198 2.34 38.88 6.40
N SER A 199 1.55 39.87 5.96
CA SER A 199 0.42 40.37 6.76
C SER A 199 -0.69 39.30 6.66
N LEU A 200 -1.17 38.87 7.83
CA LEU A 200 -2.35 38.05 8.05
C LEU A 200 -3.59 38.67 7.35
#